data_cad294a610fd98decd379b141b60f5aa
#
_entry.id   cad294a610fd98decd379b141b60f5aa
#
_cell.length_a   1.000
_cell.length_b   1.000
_cell.length_c   1.000
_cell.angle_alpha   90.00
_cell.angle_beta   90.00
_cell.angle_gamma   90.00
#
_symmetry.space_group_name_H-M   'P 1'
#
loop_
_entity.id
_entity.type
_entity.pdbx_description
1 polymer ?
#
loop_
_entity_poly.entity_id
_entity_poly.type
_entity_poly.pdbx_seq_one_letter_code
_entity_poly.pdbx_strand_id
1 'polypeptide(L)'
;MRIVNVPFAFLVAIGVSSTLFAPGLSVIQARPQDPPAQPQVKPSREVPAARYSLQIPPAIQRDEILRYATILKLDEMQMTALVLFYDEYRENGEQQRSELLAPLWERSIDLAAERSAHREGLEAVAYARDVADLMRDARLAAADLAKLDDELLGEIESILLDEDQLPFLERVRQQRQRIRWNEFLSLYRMGRIDLTLLLSGLPELDTLGESAQQELDELLAAYDRDITPLSKRRYKAVVKITLEVPVLKAPFRMSGADIDPEALEQLSVQFEEVLKKVARLNRAHIRPAKRIHTLNRQYLASIVALLPTPAGVELQRRFREQAYPSIYPNRFDVSDLLRASLEVEDLTTDQRTVIHATLVNYTQRNEQACEKMERRYQSWLEFMAEKGQKPRDKVDAYETDMRRFDTMRQEAAVNAIALLKATLLPPQLQEIAQMMLETEQRFLIGEKDREWRLLHG
;
A
#
# COMPACT_ATOMS: atom_id res chain seq x y z
N MET A 1 -30.55 -31.02 -28.33
CA MET A 1 -30.19 -31.05 -26.95
C MET A 1 -28.66 -30.90 -26.87
N ARG A 2 -28.16 -29.68 -26.76
CA ARG A 2 -26.70 -29.42 -26.66
C ARG A 2 -26.40 -29.20 -25.19
N ILE A 3 -25.67 -30.13 -24.58
CA ILE A 3 -25.16 -30.07 -23.22
C ILE A 3 -24.07 -28.99 -23.22
N VAL A 4 -24.32 -27.86 -22.56
CA VAL A 4 -23.31 -26.84 -22.30
C VAL A 4 -22.51 -27.31 -21.11
N ASN A 5 -21.31 -27.83 -21.37
CA ASN A 5 -20.33 -28.10 -20.33
C ASN A 5 -19.88 -26.77 -19.71
N VAL A 6 -20.39 -26.45 -18.54
CA VAL A 6 -19.87 -25.38 -17.69
C VAL A 6 -18.72 -25.97 -16.87
N PRO A 7 -17.48 -25.58 -17.06
CA PRO A 7 -16.39 -26.09 -16.25
C PRO A 7 -16.50 -25.52 -14.82
N PHE A 8 -16.85 -26.39 -13.90
CA PHE A 8 -16.91 -26.15 -12.47
C PHE A 8 -15.47 -26.25 -11.88
N ALA A 9 -14.67 -25.25 -12.10
CA ALA A 9 -13.39 -25.13 -11.40
C ALA A 9 -12.93 -23.70 -11.46
N PHE A 10 -13.34 -22.89 -10.49
CA PHE A 10 -12.55 -21.71 -10.07
C PHE A 10 -13.20 -21.02 -8.86
N LEU A 11 -13.12 -21.68 -7.71
CA LEU A 11 -13.18 -20.99 -6.44
C LEU A 11 -11.73 -20.70 -6.03
N VAL A 12 -11.15 -19.66 -6.63
CA VAL A 12 -9.86 -19.13 -6.16
C VAL A 12 -10.13 -18.34 -4.89
N ALA A 13 -9.64 -18.88 -3.79
CA ALA A 13 -9.52 -18.18 -2.54
C ALA A 13 -8.76 -16.86 -2.77
N ILE A 14 -9.41 -15.73 -2.45
CA ILE A 14 -8.70 -14.47 -2.30
C ILE A 14 -7.86 -14.61 -1.02
N GLY A 15 -6.67 -15.18 -1.16
CA GLY A 15 -5.64 -15.13 -0.15
C GLY A 15 -5.14 -13.69 -0.08
N VAL A 16 -5.53 -12.96 0.94
CA VAL A 16 -4.88 -11.72 1.32
C VAL A 16 -3.55 -12.10 1.95
N SER A 17 -2.51 -12.19 1.13
CA SER A 17 -1.14 -12.33 1.62
C SER A 17 -0.59 -10.95 1.95
N SER A 18 -0.68 -10.58 3.23
CA SER A 18 0.05 -9.45 3.77
C SER A 18 1.44 -9.94 4.17
N THR A 19 2.42 -9.83 3.29
CA THR A 19 3.83 -10.00 3.65
C THR A 19 4.36 -8.69 4.18
N LEU A 20 4.52 -8.62 5.49
CA LEU A 20 5.32 -7.61 6.17
C LEU A 20 6.82 -7.95 5.97
N PHE A 21 7.53 -7.11 5.24
CA PHE A 21 9.00 -7.10 5.23
C PHE A 21 9.51 -6.27 6.41
N ALA A 22 10.25 -6.93 7.29
CA ALA A 22 11.11 -6.27 8.26
C ALA A 22 12.53 -6.20 7.69
N PRO A 23 13.23 -5.06 7.77
CA PRO A 23 14.64 -4.97 7.39
C PRO A 23 15.51 -5.55 8.50
N GLY A 24 16.23 -6.64 8.21
CA GLY A 24 17.26 -7.20 9.08
C GLY A 24 18.56 -6.42 8.95
N LEU A 25 18.99 -5.80 10.04
CA LEU A 25 20.35 -5.29 10.21
C LEU A 25 21.29 -6.45 10.51
N SER A 26 22.20 -6.74 9.59
CA SER A 26 23.30 -7.71 9.81
C SER A 26 24.47 -7.01 10.47
N VAL A 27 24.69 -7.30 11.74
CA VAL A 27 25.95 -6.99 12.44
C VAL A 27 26.91 -8.15 12.25
N ILE A 28 28.04 -7.91 11.59
CA ILE A 28 29.15 -8.87 11.47
C ILE A 28 29.88 -8.91 12.80
N GLN A 29 29.75 -10.00 13.53
CA GLN A 29 30.62 -10.32 14.66
C GLN A 29 31.54 -11.52 14.36
N ALA A 30 32.80 -11.36 14.74
CA ALA A 30 33.87 -12.32 14.56
C ALA A 30 33.62 -13.64 15.32
N ARG A 31 33.97 -14.75 14.67
CA ARG A 31 33.85 -16.12 15.19
C ARG A 31 34.83 -16.43 16.32
N PRO A 32 34.38 -17.05 17.41
CA PRO A 32 35.17 -17.97 18.18
C PRO A 32 34.90 -19.43 17.79
N GLN A 33 35.89 -20.29 17.99
CA GLN A 33 35.93 -21.68 17.60
C GLN A 33 34.91 -22.56 18.33
N ASP A 34 34.36 -23.54 17.58
CA ASP A 34 33.28 -24.42 17.97
C ASP A 34 33.69 -25.51 18.99
N PRO A 35 32.85 -25.85 20.00
CA PRO A 35 32.86 -27.13 20.68
C PRO A 35 32.03 -28.18 19.90
N PRO A 36 32.23 -29.48 20.15
CA PRO A 36 31.73 -30.57 19.30
C PRO A 36 30.19 -30.68 19.29
N ALA A 37 29.67 -30.99 18.12
CA ALA A 37 28.26 -31.03 17.75
C ALA A 37 27.44 -32.00 18.63
N GLN A 38 26.46 -31.45 19.34
CA GLN A 38 25.29 -32.19 19.83
C GLN A 38 24.27 -32.37 18.69
N PRO A 39 23.52 -33.50 18.67
CA PRO A 39 22.51 -33.73 17.61
C PRO A 39 21.44 -32.61 17.67
N GLN A 40 21.46 -31.75 16.65
CA GLN A 40 20.47 -30.69 16.49
C GLN A 40 19.11 -31.36 16.18
N VAL A 41 18.21 -31.35 17.16
CA VAL A 41 16.77 -31.43 16.90
C VAL A 41 16.42 -30.23 16.03
N LYS A 42 16.11 -30.44 14.74
CA LYS A 42 15.62 -29.40 13.85
C LYS A 42 14.42 -28.74 14.54
N PRO A 43 14.47 -27.43 14.83
CA PRO A 43 13.28 -26.76 15.32
C PRO A 43 12.19 -26.96 14.27
N SER A 44 11.07 -27.53 14.68
CA SER A 44 9.87 -27.54 13.86
C SER A 44 9.66 -26.09 13.40
N ARG A 45 9.63 -25.85 12.10
CA ARG A 45 9.26 -24.55 11.53
C ARG A 45 7.84 -24.30 12.02
N GLU A 46 7.71 -23.58 13.12
CA GLU A 46 6.44 -23.00 13.50
C GLU A 46 6.03 -22.07 12.35
N VAL A 47 5.09 -22.57 11.55
CA VAL A 47 4.40 -21.74 10.57
C VAL A 47 3.75 -20.63 11.40
N PRO A 48 4.08 -19.35 11.19
CA PRO A 48 3.44 -18.28 11.95
C PRO A 48 1.94 -18.46 11.84
N ALA A 49 1.26 -18.59 12.96
CA ALA A 49 -0.19 -18.79 12.99
C ALA A 49 -0.83 -17.71 12.14
N ALA A 50 -1.56 -18.10 11.10
CA ALA A 50 -2.27 -17.14 10.27
C ALA A 50 -3.21 -16.34 11.17
N ARG A 51 -3.15 -15.00 11.09
CA ARG A 51 -3.99 -14.09 11.89
C ARG A 51 -4.91 -13.33 10.95
N TYR A 52 -6.14 -13.07 11.40
CA TYR A 52 -6.96 -12.07 10.73
C TYR A 52 -6.41 -10.66 11.03
N SER A 53 -6.26 -9.85 10.00
CA SER A 53 -5.94 -8.43 10.21
C SER A 53 -7.17 -7.74 10.78
N LEU A 54 -7.10 -7.31 12.05
CA LEU A 54 -8.18 -6.63 12.75
C LEU A 54 -8.39 -5.20 12.24
N GLN A 55 -7.46 -4.69 11.41
CA GLN A 55 -7.53 -3.35 10.81
C GLN A 55 -7.71 -2.24 11.86
N ILE A 56 -7.02 -2.38 12.99
CA ILE A 56 -7.01 -1.39 14.07
C ILE A 56 -6.06 -0.25 13.70
N PRO A 57 -6.51 1.02 13.75
CA PRO A 57 -5.63 2.16 13.49
C PRO A 57 -4.46 2.19 14.47
N PRO A 58 -3.26 2.60 14.03
CA PRO A 58 -2.13 2.78 14.91
C PRO A 58 -2.41 3.91 15.93
N ALA A 59 -1.81 3.85 17.10
CA ALA A 59 -1.74 4.99 18.01
C ALA A 59 -1.03 6.16 17.33
N ILE A 60 -1.29 7.39 17.78
CA ILE A 60 -0.51 8.56 17.36
C ILE A 60 0.93 8.32 17.76
N GLN A 61 1.86 8.46 16.82
CA GLN A 61 3.29 8.26 17.04
C GLN A 61 3.99 9.60 17.31
N ARG A 62 5.18 9.54 17.90
CA ARG A 62 5.93 10.75 18.25
C ARG A 62 6.25 11.64 17.03
N ASP A 63 6.58 11.04 15.92
CA ASP A 63 6.83 11.77 14.66
C ASP A 63 5.55 12.40 14.09
N GLU A 64 4.39 11.82 14.36
CA GLU A 64 3.08 12.39 14.02
C GLU A 64 2.80 13.63 14.88
N ILE A 65 3.10 13.57 16.18
CA ILE A 65 2.99 14.72 17.10
C ILE A 65 3.92 15.88 16.71
N LEU A 66 5.15 15.58 16.32
CA LEU A 66 6.07 16.62 15.84
C LEU A 66 5.57 17.29 14.55
N ARG A 67 4.92 16.52 13.67
CA ARG A 67 4.25 17.10 12.51
C ARG A 67 3.07 17.99 12.88
N TYR A 68 2.27 17.58 13.88
CA TYR A 68 1.16 18.40 14.37
C TYR A 68 1.68 19.74 14.91
N ALA A 69 2.76 19.72 15.70
CA ALA A 69 3.40 20.93 16.18
C ALA A 69 3.81 21.88 15.05
N THR A 70 4.39 21.36 13.98
CA THR A 70 4.77 22.15 12.80
C THR A 70 3.54 22.71 12.09
N ILE A 71 2.49 21.90 11.87
CA ILE A 71 1.23 22.34 11.23
C ILE A 71 0.56 23.45 12.06
N LEU A 72 0.54 23.29 13.39
CA LEU A 72 -0.08 24.22 14.33
C LEU A 72 0.78 25.47 14.59
N LYS A 73 2.04 25.49 14.12
CA LYS A 73 3.01 26.58 14.34
C LYS A 73 3.17 26.87 15.84
N LEU A 74 3.35 25.81 16.66
CA LEU A 74 3.46 25.94 18.12
C LEU A 74 4.76 26.62 18.50
N ASP A 75 4.70 27.49 19.52
CA ASP A 75 5.87 28.06 20.18
C ASP A 75 6.55 27.06 21.12
N GLU A 76 7.67 27.44 21.73
CA GLU A 76 8.47 26.58 22.61
C GLU A 76 7.69 26.13 23.88
N MET A 77 6.84 27.01 24.42
CA MET A 77 6.04 26.69 25.61
C MET A 77 4.90 25.72 25.26
N GLN A 78 4.20 25.98 24.16
CA GLN A 78 3.16 25.10 23.61
C GLN A 78 3.74 23.73 23.22
N MET A 79 4.96 23.70 22.64
CA MET A 79 5.67 22.47 22.33
C MET A 79 5.98 21.64 23.57
N THR A 80 6.41 22.30 24.65
CA THR A 80 6.70 21.60 25.92
C THR A 80 5.41 20.97 26.48
N ALA A 81 4.30 21.70 26.48
CA ALA A 81 3.01 21.17 26.93
C ALA A 81 2.53 20.01 26.04
N LEU A 82 2.68 20.13 24.72
CA LEU A 82 2.34 19.07 23.76
C LEU A 82 3.08 17.75 24.05
N VAL A 83 4.37 17.83 24.37
CA VAL A 83 5.16 16.64 24.72
C VAL A 83 4.65 15.98 25.99
N LEU A 84 4.27 16.76 27.02
CA LEU A 84 3.70 16.22 28.25
C LEU A 84 2.36 15.51 28.00
N PHE A 85 1.44 16.12 27.25
CA PHE A 85 0.16 15.50 26.87
C PHE A 85 0.37 14.22 26.07
N TYR A 86 1.34 14.22 25.16
CA TYR A 86 1.64 13.03 24.38
C TYR A 86 2.21 11.89 25.24
N ASP A 87 3.09 12.19 26.20
CA ASP A 87 3.64 11.16 27.10
C ASP A 87 2.53 10.54 27.97
N GLU A 88 1.57 11.34 28.47
CA GLU A 88 0.38 10.86 29.20
C GLU A 88 -0.55 10.03 28.27
N TYR A 89 -0.82 10.53 27.07
CA TYR A 89 -1.60 9.79 26.06
C TYR A 89 -0.97 8.42 25.76
N ARG A 90 0.37 8.36 25.63
CA ARG A 90 1.05 7.11 25.33
C ARG A 90 0.94 6.12 26.48
N GLU A 91 1.18 6.56 27.71
CA GLU A 91 1.12 5.70 28.89
C GLU A 91 -0.29 5.13 29.10
N ASN A 92 -1.30 5.98 29.10
CA ASN A 92 -2.70 5.58 29.24
C ASN A 92 -3.19 4.76 28.03
N GLY A 93 -2.78 5.13 26.83
CA GLY A 93 -3.20 4.51 25.60
C GLY A 93 -2.61 3.12 25.38
N GLU A 94 -1.39 2.84 25.82
CA GLU A 94 -0.78 1.50 25.71
C GLU A 94 -1.54 0.48 26.55
N GLN A 95 -1.90 0.84 27.79
CA GLN A 95 -2.68 -0.03 28.67
C GLN A 95 -4.08 -0.31 28.09
N GLN A 96 -4.84 0.74 27.76
CA GLN A 96 -6.18 0.58 27.22
C GLN A 96 -6.19 -0.18 25.87
N ARG A 97 -5.21 0.08 25.02
CA ARG A 97 -5.03 -0.64 23.76
C ARG A 97 -4.78 -2.12 24.01
N SER A 98 -3.94 -2.47 24.96
CA SER A 98 -3.67 -3.86 25.33
C SER A 98 -4.94 -4.55 25.83
N GLU A 99 -5.67 -3.93 26.75
CA GLU A 99 -6.92 -4.47 27.32
C GLU A 99 -8.02 -4.69 26.27
N LEU A 100 -8.19 -3.75 25.35
CA LEU A 100 -9.21 -3.84 24.28
C LEU A 100 -8.84 -4.83 23.18
N LEU A 101 -7.56 -4.96 22.87
CA LEU A 101 -7.13 -5.74 21.69
C LEU A 101 -6.72 -7.17 22.01
N ALA A 102 -6.26 -7.48 23.24
CA ALA A 102 -5.83 -8.84 23.57
C ALA A 102 -6.91 -9.90 23.30
N PRO A 103 -8.18 -9.76 23.75
CA PRO A 103 -9.22 -10.75 23.50
C PRO A 103 -9.57 -10.87 22.00
N LEU A 104 -9.46 -9.78 21.24
CA LEU A 104 -9.71 -9.80 19.80
C LEU A 104 -8.58 -10.50 19.05
N TRP A 105 -7.34 -10.35 19.50
CA TRP A 105 -6.19 -11.05 18.93
C TRP A 105 -6.27 -12.56 19.19
N GLU A 106 -6.60 -12.98 20.41
CA GLU A 106 -6.81 -14.40 20.75
C GLU A 106 -7.89 -15.00 19.86
N ARG A 107 -9.08 -14.40 19.80
CA ARG A 107 -10.17 -14.87 18.94
C ARG A 107 -9.79 -14.89 17.46
N SER A 108 -8.96 -13.95 16.99
CA SER A 108 -8.45 -13.89 15.62
C SER A 108 -7.54 -15.08 15.29
N ILE A 109 -6.74 -15.51 16.27
CA ILE A 109 -5.85 -16.69 16.14
C ILE A 109 -6.68 -17.96 16.08
N ASP A 110 -7.67 -18.11 16.98
CA ASP A 110 -8.54 -19.28 17.03
C ASP A 110 -9.31 -19.48 15.73
N LEU A 111 -9.98 -18.42 15.25
CA LEU A 111 -10.69 -18.43 13.97
C LEU A 111 -9.75 -18.71 12.78
N ALA A 112 -8.52 -18.24 12.83
CA ALA A 112 -7.55 -18.54 11.77
C ALA A 112 -7.12 -20.01 11.78
N ALA A 113 -6.99 -20.63 12.96
CA ALA A 113 -6.69 -22.05 13.11
C ALA A 113 -7.85 -22.94 12.60
N GLU A 114 -9.10 -22.54 12.89
CA GLU A 114 -10.30 -23.24 12.45
C GLU A 114 -10.60 -23.11 10.94
N ARG A 115 -10.01 -22.15 10.27
CA ARG A 115 -10.27 -21.86 8.85
C ARG A 115 -10.17 -23.06 7.92
N SER A 116 -9.28 -24.01 8.21
CA SER A 116 -9.08 -25.20 7.39
C SER A 116 -10.17 -26.25 7.60
N ALA A 117 -10.75 -26.30 8.80
CA ALA A 117 -11.80 -27.25 9.18
C ALA A 117 -13.18 -26.84 8.62
N HIS A 118 -13.47 -25.54 8.58
CA HIS A 118 -14.79 -24.99 8.20
C HIS A 118 -14.82 -24.47 6.76
N ARG A 119 -14.31 -25.25 5.80
CA ARG A 119 -14.25 -24.79 4.41
C ARG A 119 -15.57 -24.91 3.64
N GLU A 120 -16.47 -25.80 4.07
CA GLU A 120 -17.62 -26.23 3.27
C GLU A 120 -18.92 -26.29 4.06
N GLY A 121 -20.05 -26.15 3.37
CA GLY A 121 -21.39 -26.38 3.90
C GLY A 121 -21.87 -25.35 4.92
N LEU A 122 -22.71 -25.82 5.84
CA LEU A 122 -23.29 -24.97 6.93
C LEU A 122 -22.23 -24.41 7.87
N GLU A 123 -21.15 -25.14 8.08
CA GLU A 123 -20.02 -24.70 8.90
C GLU A 123 -19.32 -23.48 8.28
N ALA A 124 -19.23 -23.40 6.96
CA ALA A 124 -18.70 -22.21 6.29
C ALA A 124 -19.55 -20.96 6.53
N VAL A 125 -20.87 -21.10 6.70
CA VAL A 125 -21.77 -19.98 7.02
C VAL A 125 -21.59 -19.53 8.46
N ALA A 126 -21.53 -20.47 9.42
CA ALA A 126 -21.28 -20.17 10.82
C ALA A 126 -19.93 -19.45 10.98
N TYR A 127 -18.87 -20.04 10.43
CA TYR A 127 -17.53 -19.47 10.43
C TYR A 127 -17.49 -18.05 9.81
N ALA A 128 -18.17 -17.82 8.68
CA ALA A 128 -18.21 -16.49 8.07
C ALA A 128 -18.92 -15.45 8.95
N ARG A 129 -19.90 -15.87 9.76
CA ARG A 129 -20.56 -15.01 10.76
C ARG A 129 -19.62 -14.68 11.91
N ASP A 130 -18.91 -15.68 12.44
CA ASP A 130 -17.95 -15.48 13.52
C ASP A 130 -16.82 -14.53 13.12
N VAL A 131 -16.33 -14.64 11.89
CA VAL A 131 -15.37 -13.67 11.31
C VAL A 131 -16.00 -12.27 11.18
N ALA A 132 -17.25 -12.16 10.74
CA ALA A 132 -17.94 -10.87 10.63
C ALA A 132 -18.18 -10.24 12.02
N ASP A 133 -18.48 -11.04 13.04
CA ASP A 133 -18.65 -10.58 14.42
C ASP A 133 -17.33 -10.13 15.02
N LEU A 134 -16.22 -10.89 14.82
CA LEU A 134 -14.88 -10.43 15.19
C LEU A 134 -14.54 -9.07 14.55
N MET A 135 -14.84 -8.89 13.27
CA MET A 135 -14.59 -7.60 12.59
C MET A 135 -15.48 -6.46 13.09
N ARG A 136 -16.68 -6.78 13.55
CA ARG A 136 -17.57 -5.80 14.21
C ARG A 136 -17.02 -5.36 15.56
N ASP A 137 -16.57 -6.31 16.38
CA ASP A 137 -15.99 -6.05 17.68
C ASP A 137 -14.67 -5.28 17.57
N ALA A 138 -13.81 -5.65 16.60
CA ALA A 138 -12.60 -4.90 16.29
C ALA A 138 -12.89 -3.44 15.89
N ARG A 139 -14.01 -3.19 15.20
CA ARG A 139 -14.44 -1.84 14.85
C ARG A 139 -14.93 -1.05 16.05
N LEU A 140 -15.60 -1.68 16.99
CA LEU A 140 -16.02 -1.04 18.25
C LEU A 140 -14.79 -0.67 19.08
N ALA A 141 -13.83 -1.58 19.22
CA ALA A 141 -12.55 -1.29 19.88
C ALA A 141 -11.78 -0.15 19.18
N ALA A 142 -11.76 -0.13 17.85
CA ALA A 142 -11.16 0.97 17.10
C ALA A 142 -11.86 2.33 17.35
N ALA A 143 -13.19 2.32 17.56
CA ALA A 143 -13.93 3.53 17.90
C ALA A 143 -13.63 4.01 19.32
N ASP A 144 -13.43 3.09 20.27
CA ASP A 144 -13.04 3.44 21.63
C ASP A 144 -11.60 3.98 21.68
N LEU A 145 -10.67 3.36 20.96
CA LEU A 145 -9.32 3.89 20.83
C LEU A 145 -9.28 5.26 20.12
N ALA A 146 -10.24 5.53 19.25
CA ALA A 146 -10.33 6.84 18.60
C ALA A 146 -10.70 7.96 19.59
N LYS A 147 -11.38 7.65 20.70
CA LYS A 147 -11.69 8.64 21.75
C LYS A 147 -10.42 9.16 22.42
N LEU A 148 -9.43 8.27 22.67
CA LEU A 148 -8.13 8.67 23.21
C LEU A 148 -7.43 9.68 22.31
N ASP A 149 -7.43 9.43 21.00
CA ASP A 149 -6.86 10.40 20.05
C ASP A 149 -7.64 11.74 20.08
N ASP A 150 -8.98 11.70 20.23
CA ASP A 150 -9.81 12.89 20.28
C ASP A 150 -9.63 13.66 21.60
N GLU A 151 -9.35 12.95 22.72
CA GLU A 151 -8.97 13.53 24.00
C GLU A 151 -7.64 14.27 23.90
N LEU A 152 -6.59 13.62 23.35
CA LEU A 152 -5.30 14.29 23.10
C LEU A 152 -5.45 15.53 22.22
N LEU A 153 -6.28 15.46 21.16
CA LEU A 153 -6.50 16.63 20.31
C LEU A 153 -7.29 17.73 21.01
N GLY A 154 -8.12 17.37 22.00
CA GLY A 154 -8.78 18.33 22.89
C GLY A 154 -7.81 19.02 23.86
N GLU A 155 -6.81 18.28 24.40
CA GLU A 155 -5.75 18.85 25.21
C GLU A 155 -4.86 19.79 24.41
N ILE A 156 -4.51 19.41 23.18
CA ILE A 156 -3.80 20.29 22.24
C ILE A 156 -4.58 21.59 22.00
N GLU A 157 -5.89 21.52 21.79
CA GLU A 157 -6.74 22.69 21.63
C GLU A 157 -6.63 23.65 22.83
N SER A 158 -6.51 23.12 24.05
CA SER A 158 -6.45 23.93 25.28
C SER A 158 -5.19 24.79 25.41
N ILE A 159 -4.13 24.44 24.68
CA ILE A 159 -2.87 25.20 24.69
C ILE A 159 -2.71 26.15 23.51
N LEU A 160 -3.68 26.16 22.56
CA LEU A 160 -3.66 27.12 21.45
C LEU A 160 -4.04 28.50 21.97
N LEU A 161 -3.15 29.48 21.77
CA LEU A 161 -3.32 30.82 22.28
C LEU A 161 -3.98 31.75 21.23
N ASP A 162 -3.81 31.42 19.95
CA ASP A 162 -4.27 32.22 18.83
C ASP A 162 -5.47 31.55 18.13
N GLU A 163 -6.52 32.34 17.88
CA GLU A 163 -7.66 31.90 17.08
C GLU A 163 -7.24 31.47 15.67
N ASP A 164 -6.14 32.03 15.15
CA ASP A 164 -5.55 31.67 13.85
C ASP A 164 -4.99 30.25 13.80
N GLN A 165 -4.72 29.61 14.96
CA GLN A 165 -4.26 28.22 15.05
C GLN A 165 -5.42 27.20 14.93
N LEU A 166 -6.68 27.59 15.22
CA LEU A 166 -7.82 26.69 15.19
C LEU A 166 -8.10 26.04 13.82
N PRO A 167 -8.01 26.75 12.68
CA PRO A 167 -8.15 26.14 11.36
C PRO A 167 -7.09 25.04 11.09
N PHE A 168 -5.88 25.20 11.61
CA PHE A 168 -4.83 24.20 11.50
C PHE A 168 -5.13 22.96 12.38
N LEU A 169 -5.70 23.14 13.56
CA LEU A 169 -6.16 22.03 14.41
C LEU A 169 -7.23 21.21 13.70
N GLU A 170 -8.17 21.85 13.03
CA GLU A 170 -9.19 21.12 12.24
C GLU A 170 -8.55 20.32 11.11
N ARG A 171 -7.51 20.81 10.44
CA ARG A 171 -6.73 20.05 9.46
C ARG A 171 -6.08 18.82 10.10
N VAL A 172 -5.47 18.95 11.28
CA VAL A 172 -4.89 17.84 12.05
C VAL A 172 -5.96 16.78 12.37
N ARG A 173 -7.14 17.20 12.87
CA ARG A 173 -8.28 16.31 13.13
C ARG A 173 -8.72 15.54 11.89
N GLN A 174 -8.87 16.23 10.77
CA GLN A 174 -9.27 15.63 9.51
C GLN A 174 -8.20 14.65 8.99
N GLN A 175 -6.93 14.99 9.07
CA GLN A 175 -5.83 14.11 8.71
C GLN A 175 -5.85 12.83 9.57
N ARG A 176 -5.99 12.98 10.90
CA ARG A 176 -6.05 11.82 11.82
C ARG A 176 -7.26 10.92 11.51
N GLN A 177 -8.42 11.49 11.23
CA GLN A 177 -9.59 10.73 10.82
C GLN A 177 -9.34 9.96 9.51
N ARG A 178 -8.66 10.55 8.52
CA ARG A 178 -8.31 9.86 7.27
C ARG A 178 -7.32 8.73 7.49
N ILE A 179 -6.34 8.88 8.38
CA ILE A 179 -5.43 7.81 8.78
C ILE A 179 -6.23 6.64 9.35
N ARG A 180 -7.13 6.89 10.31
CA ARG A 180 -8.00 5.87 10.91
C ARG A 180 -8.83 5.13 9.85
N TRP A 181 -9.42 5.84 8.88
CA TRP A 181 -10.23 5.22 7.83
C TRP A 181 -9.38 4.43 6.80
N ASN A 182 -8.17 4.84 6.56
CA ASN A 182 -7.30 4.22 5.56
C ASN A 182 -6.75 2.86 5.99
N GLU A 183 -6.61 2.59 7.29
CA GLU A 183 -6.17 1.29 7.79
C GLU A 183 -7.11 0.13 7.41
N PHE A 184 -8.40 0.40 7.25
CA PHE A 184 -9.40 -0.59 6.84
C PHE A 184 -9.30 -1.05 5.37
N LEU A 185 -8.26 -0.63 4.61
CA LEU A 185 -8.32 -0.69 3.16
C LEU A 185 -7.21 -1.51 2.54
N SER A 186 -7.37 -2.83 2.44
CA SER A 186 -6.50 -3.69 1.61
C SER A 186 -6.78 -3.54 0.10
N LEU A 187 -8.01 -3.20 -0.27
CA LEU A 187 -8.45 -3.07 -1.66
C LEU A 187 -8.25 -1.63 -2.17
N TYR A 188 -7.77 -1.47 -3.39
CA TYR A 188 -7.63 -0.17 -4.05
C TYR A 188 -6.68 0.82 -3.35
N ARG A 189 -5.40 0.48 -3.37
CA ARG A 189 -4.34 1.31 -2.75
C ARG A 189 -4.34 2.76 -3.23
N MET A 190 -4.65 3.02 -4.50
CA MET A 190 -4.71 4.37 -5.07
C MET A 190 -5.61 5.36 -4.32
N GLY A 191 -6.69 4.88 -3.70
CA GLY A 191 -7.56 5.71 -2.87
C GLY A 191 -7.12 5.80 -1.39
N ARG A 192 -5.98 5.23 -1.00
CA ARG A 192 -5.42 5.31 0.36
C ARG A 192 -4.43 6.46 0.52
N ILE A 193 -3.98 7.02 -0.58
CA ILE A 193 -2.93 8.03 -0.56
C ILE A 193 -3.49 9.32 0.02
N ASP A 194 -2.75 9.86 0.97
CA ASP A 194 -2.96 11.17 1.55
C ASP A 194 -1.72 12.02 1.24
N LEU A 195 -1.90 13.08 0.44
CA LEU A 195 -0.79 13.94 0.02
C LEU A 195 -0.16 14.68 1.21
N THR A 196 -0.92 14.96 2.26
CA THR A 196 -0.40 15.61 3.46
C THR A 196 0.62 14.73 4.19
N LEU A 197 0.44 13.40 4.15
CA LEU A 197 1.40 12.44 4.70
C LEU A 197 2.63 12.28 3.80
N LEU A 198 2.47 12.36 2.48
CA LEU A 198 3.59 12.27 1.55
C LEU A 198 4.52 13.49 1.62
N LEU A 199 3.95 14.66 1.86
CA LEU A 199 4.70 15.91 2.05
C LEU A 199 5.52 15.88 3.34
N SER A 200 5.01 15.23 4.39
CA SER A 200 5.74 15.16 5.64
C SER A 200 7.10 14.48 5.45
N GLY A 201 8.15 15.11 5.98
CA GLY A 201 9.54 14.62 5.85
C GLY A 201 10.19 14.89 4.49
N LEU A 202 9.70 15.87 3.73
CA LEU A 202 10.46 16.47 2.64
C LEU A 202 11.35 17.59 3.24
N PRO A 203 12.68 17.49 3.16
CA PRO A 203 13.60 18.41 3.86
C PRO A 203 13.53 19.84 3.35
N GLU A 204 13.09 20.04 2.10
CA GLU A 204 13.08 21.35 1.49
C GLU A 204 11.80 22.17 1.76
N LEU A 205 10.83 21.65 2.51
CA LEU A 205 9.62 22.42 2.85
C LEU A 205 9.95 23.62 3.72
N ASP A 206 10.94 23.51 4.60
CA ASP A 206 11.38 24.60 5.47
C ASP A 206 12.13 25.71 4.72
N THR A 207 12.49 25.49 3.46
CA THR A 207 13.19 26.45 2.61
C THR A 207 12.27 27.27 1.72
N LEU A 208 10.95 26.98 1.76
CA LEU A 208 9.96 27.73 0.98
C LEU A 208 9.88 29.18 1.47
N GLY A 209 9.84 30.13 0.53
CA GLY A 209 9.55 31.51 0.86
C GLY A 209 8.13 31.69 1.40
N GLU A 210 7.90 32.71 2.19
CA GLU A 210 6.63 32.96 2.91
C GLU A 210 5.40 32.90 1.99
N SER A 211 5.48 33.51 0.80
CA SER A 211 4.39 33.50 -0.20
C SER A 211 4.09 32.07 -0.70
N ALA A 212 5.11 31.26 -0.98
CA ALA A 212 4.94 29.89 -1.45
C ALA A 212 4.40 29.00 -0.32
N GLN A 213 4.82 29.25 0.91
CA GLN A 213 4.31 28.54 2.09
C GLN A 213 2.82 28.84 2.30
N GLN A 214 2.40 30.09 2.18
CA GLN A 214 0.99 30.49 2.28
C GLN A 214 0.15 29.82 1.18
N GLU A 215 0.62 29.83 -0.06
CA GLU A 215 -0.07 29.18 -1.18
C GLU A 215 -0.18 27.66 -0.98
N LEU A 216 0.86 27.01 -0.46
CA LEU A 216 0.85 25.60 -0.09
C LEU A 216 -0.19 25.32 1.01
N ASP A 217 -0.26 26.15 2.06
CA ASP A 217 -1.24 26.01 3.14
C ASP A 217 -2.68 26.13 2.63
N GLU A 218 -2.95 27.06 1.72
CA GLU A 218 -4.27 27.23 1.07
C GLU A 218 -4.64 26.01 0.21
N LEU A 219 -3.69 25.48 -0.58
CA LEU A 219 -3.87 24.27 -1.37
C LEU A 219 -4.16 23.05 -0.48
N LEU A 220 -3.44 22.90 0.62
CA LEU A 220 -3.64 21.78 1.55
C LEU A 220 -4.99 21.89 2.27
N ALA A 221 -5.41 23.09 2.64
CA ALA A 221 -6.75 23.31 3.21
C ALA A 221 -7.88 22.96 2.22
N ALA A 222 -7.71 23.32 0.93
CA ALA A 222 -8.65 22.92 -0.11
C ALA A 222 -8.65 21.41 -0.34
N TYR A 223 -7.48 20.79 -0.38
CA TYR A 223 -7.32 19.35 -0.47
C TYR A 223 -8.05 18.62 0.67
N ASP A 224 -7.86 19.05 1.92
CA ASP A 224 -8.50 18.44 3.09
C ASP A 224 -10.03 18.50 3.00
N ARG A 225 -10.60 19.63 2.58
CA ARG A 225 -12.05 19.78 2.35
C ARG A 225 -12.59 18.82 1.30
N ASP A 226 -11.84 18.61 0.22
CA ASP A 226 -12.30 17.81 -0.91
C ASP A 226 -12.16 16.31 -0.64
N ILE A 227 -11.07 15.88 0.00
CA ILE A 227 -10.75 14.46 0.17
C ILE A 227 -11.46 13.81 1.37
N THR A 228 -11.63 14.55 2.47
CA THR A 228 -12.19 14.02 3.72
C THR A 228 -13.58 13.38 3.55
N PRO A 229 -14.56 14.03 2.89
CA PRO A 229 -15.87 13.42 2.68
C PRO A 229 -15.82 12.18 1.76
N LEU A 230 -14.91 12.12 0.80
CA LEU A 230 -14.72 10.97 -0.08
C LEU A 230 -14.10 9.80 0.69
N SER A 231 -13.09 10.05 1.53
CA SER A 231 -12.48 9.06 2.42
C SER A 231 -13.50 8.45 3.37
N LYS A 232 -14.38 9.27 3.96
CA LYS A 232 -15.49 8.82 4.82
C LYS A 232 -16.48 7.92 4.06
N ARG A 233 -16.86 8.31 2.83
CA ARG A 233 -17.75 7.49 1.99
C ARG A 233 -17.12 6.16 1.64
N ARG A 234 -15.83 6.19 1.29
CA ARG A 234 -15.05 4.99 0.98
C ARG A 234 -14.97 4.06 2.18
N TYR A 235 -14.60 4.56 3.35
CA TYR A 235 -14.55 3.81 4.60
C TYR A 235 -15.88 3.10 4.89
N LYS A 236 -17.02 3.83 4.85
CA LYS A 236 -18.35 3.25 5.06
C LYS A 236 -18.66 2.10 4.10
N ALA A 237 -18.25 2.22 2.84
CA ALA A 237 -18.45 1.16 1.85
C ALA A 237 -17.57 -0.07 2.13
N VAL A 238 -16.32 0.14 2.53
CA VAL A 238 -15.40 -0.96 2.88
C VAL A 238 -15.87 -1.72 4.10
N VAL A 239 -16.31 -1.02 5.14
CA VAL A 239 -16.91 -1.67 6.33
C VAL A 239 -18.05 -2.62 5.92
N LYS A 240 -18.94 -2.17 5.02
CA LYS A 240 -20.01 -3.05 4.51
C LYS A 240 -19.47 -4.25 3.73
N ILE A 241 -18.46 -4.04 2.87
CA ILE A 241 -17.82 -5.13 2.12
C ILE A 241 -17.23 -6.16 3.08
N THR A 242 -16.48 -5.71 4.08
CA THR A 242 -15.80 -6.59 5.04
C THR A 242 -16.79 -7.42 5.86
N LEU A 243 -17.90 -6.82 6.27
CA LEU A 243 -18.91 -7.51 7.09
C LEU A 243 -19.88 -8.38 6.27
N GLU A 244 -20.34 -7.90 5.11
CA GLU A 244 -21.42 -8.56 4.38
C GLU A 244 -20.92 -9.58 3.35
N VAL A 245 -19.81 -9.31 2.64
CA VAL A 245 -19.40 -10.17 1.50
C VAL A 245 -18.99 -11.59 1.92
N PRO A 246 -18.24 -11.81 3.03
CA PRO A 246 -17.93 -13.16 3.49
C PRO A 246 -19.20 -13.97 3.79
N VAL A 247 -20.15 -13.37 4.50
CA VAL A 247 -21.42 -14.01 4.88
C VAL A 247 -22.28 -14.31 3.65
N LEU A 248 -22.37 -13.37 2.69
CA LEU A 248 -23.11 -13.57 1.45
C LEU A 248 -22.56 -14.69 0.57
N LYS A 249 -21.24 -14.87 0.56
CA LYS A 249 -20.57 -15.89 -0.27
C LYS A 249 -20.45 -17.25 0.40
N ALA A 250 -20.56 -17.32 1.73
CA ALA A 250 -20.35 -18.55 2.48
C ALA A 250 -21.27 -19.72 2.06
N PRO A 251 -22.60 -19.52 1.78
CA PRO A 251 -23.48 -20.60 1.37
C PRO A 251 -23.07 -21.28 0.04
N PHE A 252 -22.29 -20.57 -0.79
CA PHE A 252 -21.86 -21.06 -2.11
C PHE A 252 -20.46 -21.69 -2.10
N ARG A 253 -19.88 -21.92 -0.93
CA ARG A 253 -18.62 -22.66 -0.72
C ARG A 253 -18.92 -24.15 -0.51
N MET A 254 -19.71 -24.77 -1.41
CA MET A 254 -20.00 -26.19 -1.33
C MET A 254 -19.05 -26.95 -2.27
N SER A 255 -18.55 -28.10 -1.82
CA SER A 255 -17.80 -29.01 -2.71
C SER A 255 -18.80 -29.69 -3.64
N GLY A 256 -18.49 -29.69 -4.94
CA GLY A 256 -19.41 -30.08 -6.01
C GLY A 256 -19.68 -31.59 -6.16
N ALA A 257 -19.48 -32.41 -5.11
CA ALA A 257 -19.48 -33.86 -5.28
C ALA A 257 -20.89 -34.51 -5.38
N ASP A 258 -21.93 -33.89 -4.75
CA ASP A 258 -23.26 -34.55 -4.66
C ASP A 258 -24.43 -33.56 -4.68
N ILE A 259 -24.43 -32.57 -5.58
CA ILE A 259 -25.58 -31.65 -5.69
C ILE A 259 -26.50 -32.10 -6.80
N ASP A 260 -27.78 -32.32 -6.45
CA ASP A 260 -28.84 -32.55 -7.40
C ASP A 260 -28.93 -31.43 -8.47
N PRO A 261 -29.10 -31.76 -9.75
CA PRO A 261 -29.17 -30.77 -10.84
C PRO A 261 -30.22 -29.66 -10.65
N GLU A 262 -31.37 -29.95 -10.05
CA GLU A 262 -32.38 -28.93 -9.74
C GLU A 262 -31.91 -27.98 -8.62
N ALA A 263 -31.28 -28.52 -7.60
CA ALA A 263 -30.68 -27.73 -6.52
C ALA A 263 -29.52 -26.86 -7.07
N LEU A 264 -28.75 -27.35 -8.03
CA LEU A 264 -27.68 -26.61 -8.69
C LEU A 264 -28.23 -25.41 -9.47
N GLU A 265 -29.36 -25.56 -10.17
CA GLU A 265 -29.99 -24.47 -10.91
C GLU A 265 -30.51 -23.37 -9.96
N GLN A 266 -31.17 -23.75 -8.88
CA GLN A 266 -31.63 -22.80 -7.85
C GLN A 266 -30.45 -22.08 -7.19
N LEU A 267 -29.38 -22.79 -6.84
CA LEU A 267 -28.14 -22.20 -6.29
C LEU A 267 -27.50 -21.23 -7.27
N SER A 268 -27.52 -21.55 -8.57
CA SER A 268 -26.96 -20.68 -9.60
C SER A 268 -27.68 -19.34 -9.68
N VAL A 269 -29.03 -19.33 -9.63
CA VAL A 269 -29.84 -18.11 -9.60
C VAL A 269 -29.57 -17.30 -8.33
N GLN A 270 -29.52 -17.95 -7.17
CA GLN A 270 -29.19 -17.27 -5.90
C GLN A 270 -27.77 -16.69 -5.91
N PHE A 271 -26.81 -17.40 -6.50
CA PHE A 271 -25.44 -16.94 -6.63
C PHE A 271 -25.34 -15.69 -7.51
N GLU A 272 -26.10 -15.64 -8.64
CA GLU A 272 -26.14 -14.44 -9.45
C GLU A 272 -26.66 -13.21 -8.70
N GLU A 273 -27.68 -13.37 -7.87
CA GLU A 273 -28.19 -12.27 -7.02
C GLU A 273 -27.15 -11.82 -6.00
N VAL A 274 -26.43 -12.76 -5.38
CA VAL A 274 -25.31 -12.44 -4.49
C VAL A 274 -24.22 -11.69 -5.24
N LEU A 275 -23.85 -12.13 -6.44
CA LEU A 275 -22.85 -11.43 -7.26
C LEU A 275 -23.29 -10.01 -7.62
N LYS A 276 -24.57 -9.79 -7.94
CA LYS A 276 -25.12 -8.44 -8.17
C LYS A 276 -25.01 -7.56 -6.93
N LYS A 277 -25.30 -8.12 -5.74
CA LYS A 277 -25.15 -7.41 -4.46
C LYS A 277 -23.68 -7.07 -4.17
N VAL A 278 -22.77 -8.02 -4.33
CA VAL A 278 -21.33 -7.82 -4.18
C VAL A 278 -20.81 -6.77 -5.16
N ALA A 279 -21.22 -6.83 -6.41
CA ALA A 279 -20.85 -5.82 -7.43
C ALA A 279 -21.34 -4.42 -7.06
N ARG A 280 -22.53 -4.30 -6.43
CA ARG A 280 -23.05 -3.02 -5.94
C ARG A 280 -22.20 -2.47 -4.79
N LEU A 281 -21.83 -3.31 -3.83
CA LEU A 281 -20.95 -2.95 -2.72
C LEU A 281 -19.57 -2.53 -3.23
N ASN A 282 -18.99 -3.28 -4.15
CA ASN A 282 -17.71 -2.93 -4.76
C ASN A 282 -17.77 -1.58 -5.48
N ARG A 283 -18.81 -1.31 -6.26
CA ARG A 283 -19.00 0.00 -6.93
C ARG A 283 -19.07 1.15 -5.94
N ALA A 284 -19.77 0.96 -4.81
CA ALA A 284 -19.87 1.97 -3.76
C ALA A 284 -18.51 2.34 -3.15
N HIS A 285 -17.58 1.38 -3.10
CA HIS A 285 -16.20 1.58 -2.65
C HIS A 285 -15.29 2.20 -3.72
N ILE A 286 -15.38 1.69 -4.95
CA ILE A 286 -14.46 2.04 -6.04
C ILE A 286 -14.69 3.47 -6.55
N ARG A 287 -15.93 3.93 -6.63
CA ARG A 287 -16.25 5.29 -7.10
C ARG A 287 -15.57 6.38 -6.28
N PRO A 288 -15.69 6.42 -4.94
CA PRO A 288 -14.93 7.40 -4.16
C PRO A 288 -13.42 7.18 -4.25
N ALA A 289 -12.91 5.94 -4.32
CA ALA A 289 -11.48 5.67 -4.48
C ALA A 289 -10.91 6.27 -5.79
N LYS A 290 -11.63 6.13 -6.91
CA LYS A 290 -11.26 6.78 -8.18
C LYS A 290 -11.27 8.30 -8.07
N ARG A 291 -12.28 8.86 -7.43
CA ARG A 291 -12.36 10.31 -7.25
C ARG A 291 -11.21 10.84 -6.38
N ILE A 292 -10.88 10.13 -5.29
CA ILE A 292 -9.71 10.43 -4.46
C ILE A 292 -8.42 10.41 -5.30
N HIS A 293 -8.22 9.37 -6.12
CA HIS A 293 -7.04 9.28 -6.97
C HIS A 293 -6.96 10.42 -7.98
N THR A 294 -8.08 10.80 -8.61
CA THR A 294 -8.13 11.94 -9.53
C THR A 294 -7.78 13.25 -8.83
N LEU A 295 -8.35 13.50 -7.65
CA LEU A 295 -8.03 14.67 -6.83
C LEU A 295 -6.56 14.68 -6.42
N ASN A 296 -6.03 13.55 -5.96
CA ASN A 296 -4.62 13.43 -5.61
C ASN A 296 -3.71 13.83 -6.78
N ARG A 297 -4.01 13.41 -8.00
CA ARG A 297 -3.22 13.80 -9.18
C ARG A 297 -3.32 15.29 -9.49
N GLN A 298 -4.50 15.88 -9.32
CA GLN A 298 -4.71 17.33 -9.54
C GLN A 298 -3.93 18.15 -8.51
N TYR A 299 -4.11 17.85 -7.23
CA TYR A 299 -3.41 18.55 -6.16
C TYR A 299 -1.90 18.31 -6.18
N LEU A 300 -1.47 17.08 -6.49
CA LEU A 300 -0.05 16.76 -6.66
C LEU A 300 0.61 17.66 -7.71
N ALA A 301 -0.03 17.85 -8.85
CA ALA A 301 0.52 18.71 -9.91
C ALA A 301 0.65 20.17 -9.44
N SER A 302 -0.35 20.70 -8.73
CA SER A 302 -0.31 22.06 -8.18
C SER A 302 0.76 22.21 -7.09
N ILE A 303 0.85 21.23 -6.17
CA ILE A 303 1.84 21.24 -5.10
C ILE A 303 3.27 21.17 -5.68
N VAL A 304 3.51 20.26 -6.63
CA VAL A 304 4.84 20.11 -7.27
C VAL A 304 5.28 21.40 -7.96
N ALA A 305 4.34 22.18 -8.51
CA ALA A 305 4.66 23.46 -9.16
C ALA A 305 5.14 24.53 -8.16
N LEU A 306 4.81 24.41 -6.87
CA LEU A 306 5.26 25.32 -5.81
C LEU A 306 6.56 24.88 -5.16
N LEU A 307 6.89 23.60 -5.23
CA LEU A 307 8.06 23.02 -4.55
C LEU A 307 9.35 23.25 -5.35
N PRO A 308 10.51 23.35 -4.67
CA PRO A 308 11.80 23.20 -5.32
C PRO A 308 11.87 21.90 -6.12
N THR A 309 12.56 21.94 -7.26
CA THR A 309 12.61 20.78 -8.18
C THR A 309 12.96 19.44 -7.50
N PRO A 310 13.95 19.33 -6.60
CA PRO A 310 14.25 18.08 -5.92
C PRO A 310 13.09 17.56 -5.07
N ALA A 311 12.45 18.44 -4.29
CA ALA A 311 11.30 18.10 -3.45
C ALA A 311 10.09 17.68 -4.29
N GLY A 312 9.83 18.36 -5.40
CA GLY A 312 8.76 18.03 -6.33
C GLY A 312 8.94 16.66 -6.98
N VAL A 313 10.17 16.32 -7.40
CA VAL A 313 10.52 15.00 -7.94
C VAL A 313 10.33 13.91 -6.89
N GLU A 314 10.81 14.14 -5.66
CA GLU A 314 10.68 13.18 -4.57
C GLU A 314 9.21 12.95 -4.17
N LEU A 315 8.39 14.00 -4.12
CA LEU A 315 6.96 13.89 -3.86
C LEU A 315 6.26 13.05 -4.95
N GLN A 316 6.57 13.28 -6.22
CA GLN A 316 6.04 12.48 -7.33
C GLN A 316 6.46 11.01 -7.22
N ARG A 317 7.72 10.75 -6.87
CA ARG A 317 8.24 9.39 -6.66
C ARG A 317 7.48 8.68 -5.55
N ARG A 318 7.36 9.30 -4.37
CA ARG A 318 6.59 8.73 -3.23
C ARG A 318 5.13 8.46 -3.61
N PHE A 319 4.49 9.38 -4.32
CA PHE A 319 3.13 9.19 -4.79
C PHE A 319 3.00 7.97 -5.73
N ARG A 320 3.88 7.84 -6.72
CA ARG A 320 3.88 6.72 -7.68
C ARG A 320 4.09 5.38 -6.97
N GLU A 321 5.05 5.29 -6.06
CA GLU A 321 5.34 4.08 -5.28
C GLU A 321 4.14 3.64 -4.43
N GLN A 322 3.44 4.57 -3.81
CA GLN A 322 2.26 4.24 -3.03
C GLN A 322 1.02 3.93 -3.91
N ALA A 323 0.83 4.66 -5.01
CA ALA A 323 -0.30 4.46 -5.90
C ALA A 323 -0.20 3.14 -6.67
N TYR A 324 1.01 2.78 -7.08
CA TYR A 324 1.26 1.67 -7.99
C TYR A 324 2.42 0.78 -7.53
N PRO A 325 2.32 0.14 -6.35
CA PRO A 325 3.43 -0.64 -5.78
C PRO A 325 3.78 -1.90 -6.57
N SER A 326 2.95 -2.31 -7.54
CA SER A 326 3.27 -3.38 -8.48
C SER A 326 4.08 -2.88 -9.70
N ILE A 327 4.15 -1.55 -9.88
CA ILE A 327 4.88 -0.90 -10.97
C ILE A 327 6.13 -0.22 -10.42
N TYR A 328 6.05 0.38 -9.25
CA TYR A 328 7.14 1.08 -8.54
C TYR A 328 7.43 0.44 -7.18
N PRO A 329 8.68 0.42 -6.67
CA PRO A 329 9.87 0.84 -7.38
C PRO A 329 10.16 -0.03 -8.60
N ASN A 330 10.74 0.57 -9.62
CA ASN A 330 11.11 -0.15 -10.83
C ASN A 330 12.40 -0.95 -10.60
N ARG A 331 12.29 -2.28 -10.58
CA ARG A 331 13.47 -3.17 -10.44
C ARG A 331 14.48 -3.06 -11.60
N PHE A 332 14.03 -2.58 -12.76
CA PHE A 332 14.86 -2.33 -13.93
C PHE A 332 15.34 -0.87 -13.99
N ASP A 333 15.28 -0.13 -12.87
CA ASP A 333 15.77 1.24 -12.88
C ASP A 333 17.29 1.27 -12.87
N VAL A 334 17.83 1.84 -13.95
CA VAL A 334 19.27 2.05 -14.17
C VAL A 334 19.64 3.54 -14.19
N SER A 335 18.71 4.42 -13.82
CA SER A 335 18.93 5.87 -13.84
C SER A 335 20.10 6.29 -12.96
N ASP A 336 20.20 5.71 -11.75
CA ASP A 336 21.28 6.05 -10.82
C ASP A 336 22.64 5.54 -11.32
N LEU A 337 22.67 4.35 -11.92
CA LEU A 337 23.89 3.85 -12.57
C LEU A 337 24.35 4.78 -13.70
N LEU A 338 23.42 5.25 -14.55
CA LEU A 338 23.75 6.15 -15.65
C LEU A 338 24.19 7.54 -15.16
N ARG A 339 23.57 8.05 -14.08
CA ARG A 339 23.99 9.32 -13.43
C ARG A 339 25.38 9.17 -12.82
N ALA A 340 25.63 8.12 -12.04
CA ALA A 340 26.94 7.85 -11.47
C ALA A 340 28.02 7.71 -12.55
N SER A 341 27.65 7.16 -13.71
CA SER A 341 28.57 7.04 -14.82
C SER A 341 28.97 8.39 -15.45
N LEU A 342 28.18 9.45 -15.27
CA LEU A 342 28.51 10.81 -15.68
C LEU A 342 29.53 11.50 -14.74
N GLU A 343 29.66 10.98 -13.51
CA GLU A 343 30.61 11.48 -12.50
C GLU A 343 31.97 10.78 -12.54
N VAL A 344 32.11 9.75 -13.37
CA VAL A 344 33.39 9.02 -13.55
C VAL A 344 34.49 9.99 -14.02
N GLU A 345 35.70 9.86 -13.41
CA GLU A 345 36.85 10.67 -13.77
C GLU A 345 37.30 10.39 -15.21
N ASP A 346 37.97 11.35 -15.83
CA ASP A 346 38.59 11.26 -17.16
C ASP A 346 37.63 10.88 -18.33
N LEU A 347 36.31 11.15 -18.20
CA LEU A 347 35.38 11.01 -19.31
C LEU A 347 35.68 12.03 -20.40
N THR A 348 35.81 11.56 -21.66
CA THR A 348 35.83 12.44 -22.82
C THR A 348 34.47 13.13 -23.03
N THR A 349 34.48 14.24 -23.78
CA THR A 349 33.25 14.96 -24.16
C THR A 349 32.28 14.05 -24.92
N ASP A 350 32.81 13.20 -25.82
CA ASP A 350 32.00 12.25 -26.59
C ASP A 350 31.36 11.19 -25.70
N GLN A 351 32.10 10.63 -24.74
CA GLN A 351 31.58 9.67 -23.77
C GLN A 351 30.46 10.30 -22.92
N ARG A 352 30.64 11.51 -22.38
CA ARG A 352 29.61 12.24 -21.63
C ARG A 352 28.34 12.45 -22.46
N THR A 353 28.51 12.84 -23.73
CA THR A 353 27.39 13.03 -24.66
C THR A 353 26.61 11.75 -24.89
N VAL A 354 27.28 10.62 -25.11
CA VAL A 354 26.65 9.31 -25.32
C VAL A 354 25.94 8.84 -24.05
N ILE A 355 26.58 8.95 -22.89
CA ILE A 355 25.97 8.54 -21.62
C ILE A 355 24.72 9.39 -21.31
N HIS A 356 24.79 10.71 -21.49
CA HIS A 356 23.64 11.60 -21.30
C HIS A 356 22.52 11.27 -22.28
N ALA A 357 22.79 11.05 -23.54
CA ALA A 357 21.77 10.63 -24.52
C ALA A 357 21.15 9.26 -24.15
N THR A 358 21.97 8.34 -23.63
CA THR A 358 21.51 7.04 -23.15
C THR A 358 20.56 7.20 -21.95
N LEU A 359 20.91 8.06 -20.99
CA LEU A 359 20.06 8.35 -19.83
C LEU A 359 18.70 8.93 -20.27
N VAL A 360 18.70 9.93 -21.16
CA VAL A 360 17.46 10.54 -21.67
C VAL A 360 16.59 9.50 -22.39
N ASN A 361 17.16 8.71 -23.29
CA ASN A 361 16.43 7.68 -24.05
C ASN A 361 15.87 6.59 -23.11
N TYR A 362 16.69 6.11 -22.17
CA TYR A 362 16.26 5.14 -21.19
C TYR A 362 15.08 5.70 -20.36
N THR A 363 15.23 6.89 -19.78
CA THR A 363 14.19 7.52 -18.95
C THR A 363 12.88 7.65 -19.72
N GLN A 364 12.93 8.13 -20.96
CA GLN A 364 11.74 8.28 -21.81
C GLN A 364 11.05 6.94 -22.09
N ARG A 365 11.80 5.90 -22.45
CA ARG A 365 11.23 4.56 -22.73
C ARG A 365 10.65 3.91 -21.49
N ASN A 366 11.35 4.03 -20.38
CA ASN A 366 10.90 3.51 -19.10
C ASN A 366 9.60 4.20 -18.63
N GLU A 367 9.53 5.54 -18.69
CA GLU A 367 8.32 6.30 -18.35
C GLU A 367 7.15 5.93 -19.25
N GLN A 368 7.33 5.81 -20.56
CA GLN A 368 6.27 5.39 -21.48
C GLN A 368 5.73 3.99 -21.14
N ALA A 369 6.60 3.06 -20.75
CA ALA A 369 6.17 1.73 -20.32
C ALA A 369 5.40 1.79 -19.00
N CYS A 370 5.90 2.53 -18.00
CA CYS A 370 5.22 2.74 -16.72
C CYS A 370 3.83 3.37 -16.89
N GLU A 371 3.69 4.40 -17.72
CA GLU A 371 2.39 5.02 -18.02
C GLU A 371 1.40 4.04 -18.67
N LYS A 372 1.87 3.15 -19.56
CA LYS A 372 1.03 2.11 -20.15
C LYS A 372 0.57 1.12 -19.07
N MET A 373 1.47 0.73 -18.14
CA MET A 373 1.14 -0.14 -17.01
C MET A 373 0.12 0.54 -16.09
N GLU A 374 0.31 1.81 -15.73
CA GLU A 374 -0.62 2.58 -14.90
C GLU A 374 -2.01 2.63 -15.52
N ARG A 375 -2.11 3.01 -16.82
CA ARG A 375 -3.39 3.06 -17.55
C ARG A 375 -4.05 1.68 -17.60
N ARG A 376 -3.28 0.62 -17.84
CA ARG A 376 -3.80 -0.75 -17.88
C ARG A 376 -4.29 -1.21 -16.50
N TYR A 377 -3.54 -0.90 -15.45
CA TYR A 377 -3.94 -1.17 -14.08
C TYR A 377 -5.24 -0.43 -13.71
N GLN A 378 -5.36 0.85 -14.06
CA GLN A 378 -6.59 1.62 -13.82
C GLN A 378 -7.80 1.00 -14.55
N SER A 379 -7.66 0.69 -15.85
CA SER A 379 -8.71 0.05 -16.64
C SER A 379 -9.11 -1.31 -16.05
N TRP A 380 -8.15 -2.08 -15.56
CA TRP A 380 -8.40 -3.35 -14.88
C TRP A 380 -9.23 -3.17 -13.61
N LEU A 381 -8.86 -2.19 -12.79
CA LEU A 381 -9.58 -1.88 -11.57
C LEU A 381 -11.02 -1.42 -11.86
N GLU A 382 -11.23 -0.65 -12.92
CA GLU A 382 -12.56 -0.23 -13.37
C GLU A 382 -13.42 -1.42 -13.81
N PHE A 383 -12.84 -2.27 -14.62
CA PHE A 383 -13.51 -3.50 -15.07
C PHE A 383 -13.92 -4.37 -13.87
N MET A 384 -13.02 -4.57 -12.91
CA MET A 384 -13.30 -5.33 -11.70
C MET A 384 -14.43 -4.71 -10.87
N ALA A 385 -14.50 -3.37 -10.84
CA ALA A 385 -15.56 -2.63 -10.17
C ALA A 385 -16.94 -2.87 -10.78
N GLU A 386 -17.00 -2.90 -12.11
CA GLU A 386 -18.25 -2.99 -12.81
C GLU A 386 -18.85 -4.41 -12.82
N LYS A 387 -18.02 -5.40 -13.01
CA LYS A 387 -18.46 -6.78 -13.22
C LYS A 387 -18.50 -7.63 -11.95
N GLY A 388 -17.71 -7.29 -10.92
CA GLY A 388 -17.65 -8.08 -9.66
C GLY A 388 -17.11 -9.51 -9.83
N GLN A 389 -16.78 -9.91 -11.05
CA GLN A 389 -16.21 -11.20 -11.42
C GLN A 389 -14.89 -11.00 -12.13
N LYS A 390 -14.03 -12.03 -12.08
CA LYS A 390 -12.76 -12.10 -12.80
C LYS A 390 -12.88 -13.12 -13.94
N PRO A 391 -13.45 -12.77 -15.11
CA PRO A 391 -13.42 -13.67 -16.24
C PRO A 391 -11.99 -14.00 -16.60
N ARG A 392 -11.68 -15.27 -16.80
CA ARG A 392 -10.32 -15.77 -17.01
C ARG A 392 -9.63 -15.09 -18.19
N ASP A 393 -10.37 -14.95 -19.30
CA ASP A 393 -9.90 -14.27 -20.53
C ASP A 393 -9.44 -12.84 -20.27
N LYS A 394 -10.11 -12.11 -19.36
CA LYS A 394 -9.75 -10.73 -19.00
C LYS A 394 -8.56 -10.66 -18.05
N VAL A 395 -8.44 -11.64 -17.13
CA VAL A 395 -7.25 -11.79 -16.27
C VAL A 395 -6.04 -12.08 -17.15
N ASP A 396 -6.14 -13.08 -18.04
CA ASP A 396 -5.06 -13.48 -18.94
C ASP A 396 -4.62 -12.32 -19.85
N ALA A 397 -5.58 -11.55 -20.38
CA ALA A 397 -5.31 -10.37 -21.20
C ALA A 397 -4.58 -9.25 -20.37
N TYR A 398 -5.04 -9.01 -19.12
CA TYR A 398 -4.40 -8.05 -18.24
C TYR A 398 -2.96 -8.45 -17.94
N GLU A 399 -2.73 -9.71 -17.53
CA GLU A 399 -1.40 -10.22 -17.22
C GLU A 399 -0.46 -10.21 -18.43
N THR A 400 -0.99 -10.52 -19.62
CA THR A 400 -0.24 -10.47 -20.88
C THR A 400 0.22 -9.05 -21.18
N ASP A 401 -0.66 -8.05 -21.07
CA ASP A 401 -0.32 -6.66 -21.27
C ASP A 401 0.74 -6.19 -20.26
N MET A 402 0.55 -6.52 -18.96
CA MET A 402 1.49 -6.14 -17.92
C MET A 402 2.88 -6.76 -18.14
N ARG A 403 2.94 -8.05 -18.53
CA ARG A 403 4.21 -8.71 -18.90
C ARG A 403 4.88 -8.05 -20.09
N ARG A 404 4.12 -7.71 -21.13
CA ARG A 404 4.64 -7.00 -22.31
C ARG A 404 5.28 -5.66 -21.94
N PHE A 405 4.64 -4.86 -21.10
CA PHE A 405 5.18 -3.58 -20.67
C PHE A 405 6.40 -3.73 -19.75
N ASP A 406 6.41 -4.76 -18.90
CA ASP A 406 7.56 -5.09 -18.07
C ASP A 406 8.77 -5.53 -18.93
N THR A 407 8.54 -6.29 -19.99
CA THR A 407 9.59 -6.63 -20.99
C THR A 407 10.15 -5.37 -21.66
N MET A 408 9.30 -4.40 -22.02
CA MET A 408 9.77 -3.14 -22.60
C MET A 408 10.71 -2.37 -21.65
N ARG A 409 10.42 -2.38 -20.33
CA ARG A 409 11.28 -1.78 -19.30
C ARG A 409 12.62 -2.50 -19.19
N GLN A 410 12.57 -3.84 -19.17
CA GLN A 410 13.76 -4.69 -19.12
C GLN A 410 14.66 -4.47 -20.35
N GLU A 411 14.09 -4.48 -21.56
CA GLU A 411 14.83 -4.20 -22.80
C GLU A 411 15.48 -2.81 -22.81
N ALA A 412 14.76 -1.79 -22.33
CA ALA A 412 15.31 -0.45 -22.23
C ALA A 412 16.52 -0.41 -21.28
N ALA A 413 16.45 -1.08 -20.13
CA ALA A 413 17.52 -1.16 -19.15
C ALA A 413 18.74 -1.95 -19.69
N VAL A 414 18.51 -3.13 -20.29
CA VAL A 414 19.57 -3.95 -20.88
C VAL A 414 20.31 -3.19 -21.98
N ASN A 415 19.57 -2.50 -22.86
CA ASN A 415 20.17 -1.70 -23.93
C ASN A 415 21.00 -0.52 -23.37
N ALA A 416 20.51 0.13 -22.31
CA ALA A 416 21.25 1.21 -21.66
C ALA A 416 22.55 0.72 -21.02
N ILE A 417 22.53 -0.42 -20.33
CA ILE A 417 23.75 -1.03 -19.75
C ILE A 417 24.72 -1.46 -20.86
N ALA A 418 24.21 -2.04 -21.94
CA ALA A 418 25.07 -2.45 -23.06
C ALA A 418 25.79 -1.25 -23.72
N LEU A 419 25.06 -0.14 -23.93
CA LEU A 419 25.65 1.10 -24.45
C LEU A 419 26.68 1.69 -23.48
N LEU A 420 26.38 1.68 -22.17
CA LEU A 420 27.30 2.14 -21.15
C LEU A 420 28.60 1.34 -21.16
N LYS A 421 28.53 -0.01 -21.21
CA LYS A 421 29.67 -0.91 -21.30
C LYS A 421 30.50 -0.69 -22.58
N ALA A 422 29.85 -0.34 -23.69
CA ALA A 422 30.53 -0.05 -24.95
C ALA A 422 31.16 1.34 -24.98
N THR A 423 30.73 2.27 -24.15
CA THR A 423 31.20 3.66 -24.14
C THR A 423 32.36 3.87 -23.18
N LEU A 424 32.39 3.18 -22.04
CA LEU A 424 33.41 3.35 -21.01
C LEU A 424 34.61 2.44 -21.23
N LEU A 425 35.80 2.95 -20.90
CA LEU A 425 37.04 2.19 -20.90
C LEU A 425 37.10 1.27 -19.64
N PRO A 426 37.91 0.18 -19.69
CA PRO A 426 38.00 -0.74 -18.54
C PRO A 426 38.29 -0.10 -17.18
N PRO A 427 39.21 0.88 -17.04
CA PRO A 427 39.40 1.58 -15.76
C PRO A 427 38.15 2.33 -15.30
N GLN A 428 37.47 3.02 -16.21
CA GLN A 428 36.23 3.75 -15.93
C GLN A 428 35.06 2.83 -15.50
N LEU A 429 34.99 1.64 -16.15
CA LEU A 429 34.00 0.60 -15.74
C LEU A 429 34.26 0.08 -14.33
N GLN A 430 35.52 0.05 -13.89
CA GLN A 430 35.90 -0.41 -12.57
C GLN A 430 35.41 0.55 -11.48
N GLU A 431 35.35 1.86 -11.75
CA GLU A 431 34.78 2.85 -10.78
C GLU A 431 33.31 2.62 -10.48
N ILE A 432 32.52 2.14 -11.44
CA ILE A 432 31.10 1.88 -11.28
C ILE A 432 30.76 0.38 -11.12
N ALA A 433 31.77 -0.50 -11.03
CA ALA A 433 31.59 -1.96 -11.05
C ALA A 433 30.65 -2.47 -9.96
N GLN A 434 30.76 -1.94 -8.75
CA GLN A 434 29.90 -2.34 -7.64
C GLN A 434 28.44 -2.00 -7.91
N MET A 435 28.15 -0.80 -8.40
CA MET A 435 26.79 -0.36 -8.74
C MET A 435 26.19 -1.14 -9.92
N MET A 436 27.03 -1.51 -10.89
CA MET A 436 26.64 -2.40 -12.00
C MET A 436 26.25 -3.78 -11.48
N LEU A 437 27.04 -4.37 -10.60
CA LEU A 437 26.76 -5.67 -9.99
C LEU A 437 25.43 -5.67 -9.20
N GLU A 438 25.22 -4.66 -8.39
CA GLU A 438 23.97 -4.50 -7.62
C GLU A 438 22.75 -4.34 -8.54
N THR A 439 22.92 -3.63 -9.66
CA THR A 439 21.86 -3.45 -10.66
C THR A 439 21.54 -4.77 -11.36
N GLU A 440 22.54 -5.54 -11.78
CA GLU A 440 22.36 -6.84 -12.41
C GLU A 440 21.75 -7.86 -11.42
N GLN A 441 22.13 -7.83 -10.14
CA GLN A 441 21.53 -8.67 -9.10
C GLN A 441 20.04 -8.36 -8.89
N ARG A 442 19.62 -7.09 -8.92
CA ARG A 442 18.19 -6.70 -8.85
C ARG A 442 17.38 -7.32 -9.99
N PHE A 443 17.95 -7.41 -11.20
CA PHE A 443 17.29 -8.04 -12.35
C PHE A 443 17.08 -9.54 -12.13
N LEU A 444 18.09 -10.25 -11.63
CA LEU A 444 18.02 -11.70 -11.36
C LEU A 444 17.04 -12.06 -10.25
N ILE A 445 17.00 -11.28 -9.17
CA ILE A 445 16.03 -11.49 -8.06
C ILE A 445 14.60 -11.35 -8.61
N GLY A 446 14.35 -10.35 -9.45
CA GLY A 446 13.04 -10.15 -10.05
C GLY A 446 12.57 -11.27 -10.98
N GLU A 447 13.48 -12.00 -11.64
CA GLU A 447 13.13 -13.19 -12.44
C GLU A 447 12.72 -14.35 -11.56
N LYS A 448 13.47 -14.65 -10.49
CA LYS A 448 13.14 -15.71 -9.52
C LYS A 448 11.81 -15.48 -8.80
N ASP A 449 11.53 -14.24 -8.42
CA ASP A 449 10.24 -13.87 -7.82
C ASP A 449 9.07 -14.02 -8.81
N ARG A 450 9.31 -13.80 -10.10
CA ARG A 450 8.32 -14.03 -11.16
C ARG A 450 8.04 -15.51 -11.33
N GLU A 451 9.07 -16.35 -11.43
CA GLU A 451 8.94 -17.81 -11.52
C GLU A 451 8.24 -18.37 -10.28
N TRP A 452 8.59 -17.90 -9.10
CA TRP A 452 7.95 -18.35 -7.85
C TRP A 452 6.45 -18.01 -7.83
N ARG A 453 6.06 -16.80 -8.26
CA ARG A 453 4.64 -16.39 -8.35
C ARG A 453 3.86 -17.13 -9.43
N LEU A 454 4.51 -17.52 -10.52
CA LEU A 454 3.90 -18.33 -11.58
C LEU A 454 3.68 -19.78 -11.14
N LEU A 455 4.53 -20.28 -10.24
CA LEU A 455 4.45 -21.67 -9.74
C LEU A 455 3.52 -21.79 -8.52
N HIS A 456 3.27 -20.72 -7.76
CA HIS A 456 2.59 -20.78 -6.45
C HIS A 456 1.41 -19.79 -6.32
N GLY A 457 1.09 -19.01 -7.31
CA GLY A 457 -0.06 -18.09 -7.39
C GLY A 457 -1.16 -18.65 -8.27
#